data_0cdb005c0d1a2269241090efc0b304c7
#
_entry.id   0cdb005c0d1a2269241090efc0b304c7
#
_cell.length_a   1.000
_cell.length_b   1.000
_cell.length_c   1.000
_cell.angle_alpha   90.00
_cell.angle_beta   90.00
_cell.angle_gamma   90.00
#
_symmetry.space_group_name_H-M   'P 1'
#
loop_
_entity.id
_entity.type
_entity.pdbx_description
1 polymer ?
#
loop_
_entity_poly.entity_id
_entity_poly.type
_entity_poly.pdbx_seq_one_letter_code
_entity_poly.pdbx_strand_id
1 'polypeptide(L)'
;MLIIPLVFFSLVSGISSLTSMKSLGNITLKTVTLYLSTTAIAVSLSLMIGSIFKPGSGYSSNIAPPDKLPEGQGIYETILGVFPSNIIEAMAQNQMLAVVFFSILFGMALNKTNHLTGNFSNAFEKLNTVFMQLVIMIISFAPIGVFCLIGKFVITDGLDIFQEAFKYVVLLIAVLIFHALVTYSLFLKIFTNLSITTFYKKMKEVAIFAFSTSSSAATIPVTLKTVQNDLGVNKNVSSFVIPVGATINMDGTAIMQGMATVFIAQMSGIDLTLIQYIQVVILAVVTSIGTAAVPSAGTITLVIILQQFGLPLEAIGIILAVDRILDMIRTSVNVTGDAAVACIVADSENLLDKSIFKK
;
A
#
# COMPACT_ATOMS: atom_id res chain seq x y z
N MET A 1 -2.46 6.49 -18.42
CA MET A 1 -1.75 7.77 -18.70
C MET A 1 -0.89 8.23 -17.52
N LEU A 2 -1.41 8.35 -16.28
CA LEU A 2 -0.68 8.91 -15.14
C LEU A 2 0.14 7.90 -14.32
N ILE A 3 -0.05 6.61 -14.48
CA ILE A 3 0.50 5.56 -13.60
C ILE A 3 2.02 5.61 -13.56
N ILE A 4 2.68 5.58 -14.72
CA ILE A 4 4.14 5.60 -14.82
C ILE A 4 4.76 6.86 -14.21
N PRO A 5 4.37 8.08 -14.60
CA PRO A 5 4.89 9.29 -14.00
C PRO A 5 4.64 9.37 -12.49
N LEU A 6 3.44 8.98 -12.04
CA LEU A 6 3.08 9.01 -10.63
C LEU A 6 3.99 8.07 -9.82
N VAL A 7 4.14 6.82 -10.24
CA VAL A 7 5.00 5.83 -9.57
C VAL A 7 6.44 6.30 -9.53
N PHE A 8 6.95 6.78 -10.67
CA PHE A 8 8.32 7.27 -10.75
C PHE A 8 8.56 8.44 -9.79
N PHE A 9 7.79 9.52 -9.90
CA PHE A 9 8.00 10.70 -9.07
C PHE A 9 7.71 10.45 -7.58
N SER A 10 6.72 9.63 -7.27
CA SER A 10 6.37 9.29 -5.88
C SER A 10 7.46 8.46 -5.21
N LEU A 11 7.97 7.41 -5.89
CA LEU A 11 9.06 6.59 -5.37
C LEU A 11 10.36 7.39 -5.24
N VAL A 12 10.73 8.16 -6.26
CA VAL A 12 11.94 8.98 -6.21
C VAL A 12 11.86 10.00 -5.07
N SER A 13 10.74 10.69 -4.93
CA SER A 13 10.49 11.65 -3.84
C SER A 13 10.57 10.97 -2.47
N GLY A 14 9.84 9.84 -2.29
CA GLY A 14 9.83 9.08 -1.04
C GLY A 14 11.22 8.59 -0.63
N ILE A 15 11.97 7.99 -1.56
CA ILE A 15 13.30 7.43 -1.28
C ILE A 15 14.35 8.52 -1.10
N SER A 16 14.31 9.59 -1.90
CA SER A 16 15.26 10.68 -1.75
C SER A 16 15.14 11.44 -0.44
N SER A 17 13.96 11.38 0.21
CA SER A 17 13.73 12.00 1.53
C SER A 17 14.24 11.18 2.71
N LEU A 18 14.53 9.88 2.54
CA LEU A 18 14.85 8.95 3.62
C LEU A 18 16.19 9.17 4.34
N THR A 19 17.12 9.95 3.79
CA THR A 19 18.53 9.80 4.17
C THR A 19 19.23 11.06 4.70
N SER A 20 18.55 12.05 5.18
CA SER A 20 19.23 13.30 5.60
C SER A 20 20.03 13.20 6.92
N MET A 21 20.10 12.03 7.60
CA MET A 21 20.78 11.95 8.89
C MET A 21 21.68 10.72 9.04
N LYS A 22 22.99 10.90 8.95
CA LYS A 22 24.01 9.86 9.23
C LYS A 22 23.90 9.22 10.61
N SER A 23 23.29 9.88 11.60
CA SER A 23 23.07 9.37 12.96
C SER A 23 21.87 8.43 13.10
N LEU A 24 20.99 8.34 12.07
CA LEU A 24 19.77 7.54 12.07
C LEU A 24 19.86 6.24 11.25
N GLY A 25 21.07 5.82 10.83
CA GLY A 25 21.22 4.67 9.92
C GLY A 25 20.53 3.39 10.45
N ASN A 26 20.67 3.07 11.73
CA ASN A 26 20.02 1.91 12.33
C ASN A 26 18.50 2.09 12.44
N ILE A 27 18.04 3.27 12.83
CA ILE A 27 16.62 3.60 12.91
C ILE A 27 15.97 3.47 11.54
N THR A 28 16.60 4.03 10.48
CA THR A 28 16.13 3.93 9.11
C THR A 28 16.03 2.48 8.64
N LEU A 29 17.12 1.70 8.82
CA LEU A 29 17.15 0.31 8.38
C LEU A 29 16.06 -0.52 9.09
N LYS A 30 15.97 -0.39 10.42
CA LYS A 30 14.94 -1.09 11.21
C LYS A 30 13.52 -0.70 10.78
N THR A 31 13.28 0.60 10.59
CA THR A 31 11.97 1.13 10.17
C THR A 31 11.55 0.57 8.82
N VAL A 32 12.41 0.68 7.81
CA VAL A 32 12.10 0.19 6.45
C VAL A 32 11.94 -1.33 6.45
N THR A 33 12.81 -2.08 7.14
CA THR A 33 12.71 -3.54 7.23
C THR A 33 11.38 -3.96 7.88
N LEU A 34 10.98 -3.31 8.97
CA LEU A 34 9.72 -3.61 9.64
C LEU A 34 8.52 -3.30 8.73
N TYR A 35 8.48 -2.15 8.08
CA TYR A 35 7.41 -1.80 7.16
C TYR A 35 7.29 -2.78 5.99
N LEU A 36 8.39 -3.12 5.34
CA LEU A 36 8.37 -4.09 4.25
C LEU A 36 7.93 -5.48 4.72
N SER A 37 8.34 -5.87 5.93
CA SER A 37 7.94 -7.16 6.51
C SER A 37 6.45 -7.21 6.85
N THR A 38 5.90 -6.16 7.48
CA THR A 38 4.47 -6.10 7.81
C THR A 38 3.62 -6.06 6.54
N THR A 39 4.05 -5.30 5.53
CA THR A 39 3.35 -5.24 4.23
C THR A 39 3.40 -6.58 3.48
N ALA A 40 4.54 -7.27 3.47
CA ALA A 40 4.65 -8.59 2.86
C ALA A 40 3.74 -9.62 3.56
N ILE A 41 3.66 -9.59 4.90
CA ILE A 41 2.75 -10.43 5.67
C ILE A 41 1.29 -10.06 5.36
N ALA A 42 0.97 -8.77 5.30
CA ALA A 42 -0.36 -8.24 5.02
C ALA A 42 -0.91 -8.75 3.68
N VAL A 43 -0.15 -8.58 2.61
CA VAL A 43 -0.57 -9.03 1.28
C VAL A 43 -0.59 -10.55 1.17
N SER A 44 0.38 -11.27 1.76
CA SER A 44 0.40 -12.73 1.77
C SER A 44 -0.82 -13.31 2.48
N LEU A 45 -1.21 -12.72 3.62
CA LEU A 45 -2.40 -13.10 4.36
C LEU A 45 -3.67 -12.89 3.52
N SER A 46 -3.78 -11.75 2.83
CA SER A 46 -4.96 -11.45 1.99
C SER A 46 -5.08 -12.39 0.80
N LEU A 47 -3.95 -12.72 0.15
CA LEU A 47 -3.90 -13.69 -0.95
C LEU A 47 -4.30 -15.10 -0.47
N MET A 48 -3.77 -15.53 0.68
CA MET A 48 -4.11 -16.82 1.27
C MET A 48 -5.61 -16.92 1.60
N ILE A 49 -6.16 -15.92 2.29
CA ILE A 49 -7.57 -15.89 2.64
C ILE A 49 -8.45 -15.82 1.38
N GLY A 50 -8.09 -14.97 0.41
CA GLY A 50 -8.79 -14.86 -0.88
C GLY A 50 -8.78 -16.17 -1.67
N SER A 51 -7.68 -16.91 -1.66
CA SER A 51 -7.57 -18.23 -2.34
C SER A 51 -8.40 -19.33 -1.66
N ILE A 52 -8.48 -19.30 -0.32
CA ILE A 52 -9.25 -20.30 0.46
C ILE A 52 -10.76 -20.04 0.34
N PHE A 53 -11.20 -18.79 0.56
CA PHE A 53 -12.63 -18.45 0.61
C PHE A 53 -13.24 -18.12 -0.76
N LYS A 54 -12.41 -17.97 -1.77
CA LYS A 54 -12.80 -17.76 -3.17
C LYS A 54 -13.96 -16.76 -3.36
N PRO A 55 -13.79 -15.48 -2.94
CA PRO A 55 -14.87 -14.50 -2.98
C PRO A 55 -15.41 -14.20 -4.39
N GLY A 56 -14.62 -14.42 -5.45
CA GLY A 56 -15.04 -14.20 -6.84
C GLY A 56 -15.53 -15.47 -7.55
N SER A 57 -15.60 -16.63 -6.87
CA SER A 57 -16.01 -17.88 -7.48
C SER A 57 -17.54 -17.97 -7.58
N GLY A 58 -18.03 -18.46 -8.72
CA GLY A 58 -19.48 -18.60 -8.98
C GLY A 58 -20.07 -17.46 -9.81
N TYR A 59 -19.27 -16.44 -10.10
CA TYR A 59 -19.65 -15.39 -11.03
C TYR A 59 -19.29 -15.81 -12.45
N SER A 60 -20.30 -16.05 -13.27
CA SER A 60 -20.12 -16.25 -14.71
C SER A 60 -20.08 -14.89 -15.39
N SER A 61 -18.94 -14.21 -15.32
CA SER A 61 -18.82 -12.93 -16.01
C SER A 61 -18.83 -13.13 -17.53
N ASN A 62 -19.59 -12.31 -18.24
CA ASN A 62 -19.41 -12.12 -19.69
C ASN A 62 -18.14 -11.30 -20.01
N ILE A 63 -17.29 -11.06 -19.02
CA ILE A 63 -15.98 -10.47 -19.23
C ILE A 63 -15.13 -11.56 -19.89
N ALA A 64 -14.87 -11.40 -21.19
CA ALA A 64 -14.05 -12.35 -21.93
C ALA A 64 -12.71 -12.51 -21.21
N PRO A 65 -12.30 -13.75 -20.90
CA PRO A 65 -10.96 -13.97 -20.38
C PRO A 65 -9.97 -13.39 -21.41
N PRO A 66 -8.87 -12.77 -20.98
CA PRO A 66 -7.87 -12.26 -21.90
C PRO A 66 -7.43 -13.41 -22.81
N ASP A 67 -7.32 -13.15 -24.12
CA ASP A 67 -7.01 -14.15 -25.17
C ASP A 67 -5.74 -14.96 -24.89
N LYS A 68 -4.84 -14.43 -24.09
CA LYS A 68 -3.72 -15.13 -23.45
C LYS A 68 -3.39 -14.41 -22.16
N LEU A 69 -3.43 -15.11 -21.03
CA LEU A 69 -2.60 -14.71 -19.90
C LEU A 69 -1.16 -14.59 -20.41
N PRO A 70 -0.41 -13.56 -20.05
CA PRO A 70 1.03 -13.61 -20.24
C PRO A 70 1.47 -14.95 -19.64
N GLU A 71 2.00 -15.85 -20.49
CA GLU A 71 2.57 -17.11 -20.01
C GLU A 71 3.44 -16.72 -18.83
N GLY A 72 3.14 -17.26 -17.65
CA GLY A 72 3.76 -16.77 -16.42
C GLY A 72 5.26 -16.76 -16.63
N GLN A 73 5.81 -15.56 -16.83
CA GLN A 73 7.26 -15.40 -17.01
C GLN A 73 7.89 -16.17 -15.87
N GLY A 74 8.79 -17.08 -16.15
CA GLY A 74 9.48 -17.83 -15.13
C GLY A 74 10.09 -16.87 -14.10
N ILE A 75 10.33 -17.32 -12.88
CA ILE A 75 10.96 -16.47 -11.83
C ILE A 75 12.22 -15.79 -12.40
N TYR A 76 12.99 -16.53 -13.21
CA TYR A 76 14.20 -16.02 -13.87
C TYR A 76 13.89 -14.85 -14.81
N GLU A 77 12.90 -14.96 -15.67
CA GLU A 77 12.49 -13.91 -16.62
C GLU A 77 11.90 -12.70 -15.88
N THR A 78 11.15 -12.93 -14.80
CA THR A 78 10.64 -11.87 -13.95
C THR A 78 11.79 -11.10 -13.28
N ILE A 79 12.80 -11.81 -12.76
CA ILE A 79 13.98 -11.19 -12.14
C ILE A 79 14.79 -10.41 -13.21
N LEU A 80 15.00 -10.97 -14.39
CA LEU A 80 15.68 -10.25 -15.48
C LEU A 80 14.90 -9.02 -15.93
N GLY A 81 13.58 -9.10 -16.00
CA GLY A 81 12.69 -7.98 -16.34
C GLY A 81 12.73 -6.82 -15.35
N VAL A 82 13.26 -7.03 -14.13
CA VAL A 82 13.52 -5.95 -13.17
C VAL A 82 14.64 -5.02 -13.65
N PHE A 83 15.60 -5.52 -14.45
CA PHE A 83 16.76 -4.80 -14.92
C PHE A 83 16.58 -4.36 -16.38
N PRO A 84 15.99 -3.19 -16.67
CA PRO A 84 15.75 -2.80 -18.04
C PRO A 84 17.05 -2.40 -18.75
N SER A 85 17.19 -2.79 -20.02
CA SER A 85 18.26 -2.29 -20.89
C SER A 85 18.07 -0.81 -21.22
N ASN A 86 16.82 -0.34 -21.30
CA ASN A 86 16.43 1.03 -21.55
C ASN A 86 15.22 1.40 -20.71
N ILE A 87 15.41 2.33 -19.78
CA ILE A 87 14.34 2.77 -18.88
C ILE A 87 13.23 3.52 -19.59
N ILE A 88 13.54 4.29 -20.63
CA ILE A 88 12.51 5.04 -21.37
C ILE A 88 11.59 4.08 -22.11
N GLU A 89 12.16 3.04 -22.70
CA GLU A 89 11.40 1.96 -23.33
C GLU A 89 10.54 1.19 -22.30
N ALA A 90 11.11 0.86 -21.14
CA ALA A 90 10.39 0.22 -20.05
C ALA A 90 9.20 1.06 -19.56
N MET A 91 9.36 2.39 -19.47
CA MET A 91 8.28 3.32 -19.15
C MET A 91 7.20 3.34 -20.25
N ALA A 92 7.60 3.37 -21.52
CA ALA A 92 6.68 3.39 -22.66
C ALA A 92 5.87 2.08 -22.77
N GLN A 93 6.49 0.96 -22.43
CA GLN A 93 5.89 -0.39 -22.47
C GLN A 93 5.16 -0.77 -21.16
N ASN A 94 5.06 0.14 -20.18
CA ASN A 94 4.46 -0.12 -18.87
C ASN A 94 5.12 -1.30 -18.09
N GLN A 95 6.42 -1.51 -18.24
CA GLN A 95 7.17 -2.54 -17.49
C GLN A 95 7.39 -2.07 -16.04
N MET A 96 6.38 -2.27 -15.19
CA MET A 96 6.30 -1.66 -13.87
C MET A 96 7.46 -2.04 -12.94
N LEU A 97 7.86 -3.31 -12.90
CA LEU A 97 8.97 -3.76 -12.05
C LEU A 97 10.27 -3.04 -12.39
N ALA A 98 10.54 -2.84 -13.68
CA ALA A 98 11.72 -2.11 -14.17
C ALA A 98 11.65 -0.61 -13.77
N VAL A 99 10.49 0.02 -13.94
CA VAL A 99 10.28 1.43 -13.58
C VAL A 99 10.48 1.62 -12.07
N VAL A 100 9.93 0.73 -11.26
CA VAL A 100 10.07 0.76 -9.80
C VAL A 100 11.53 0.59 -9.38
N PHE A 101 12.21 -0.43 -9.91
CA PHE A 101 13.62 -0.67 -9.61
C PHE A 101 14.49 0.54 -9.96
N PHE A 102 14.31 1.09 -11.15
CA PHE A 102 15.00 2.30 -11.55
C PHE A 102 14.69 3.49 -10.63
N SER A 103 13.42 3.68 -10.26
CA SER A 103 13.01 4.77 -9.37
C SER A 103 13.68 4.66 -7.99
N ILE A 104 13.84 3.44 -7.47
CA ILE A 104 14.57 3.19 -6.21
C ILE A 104 16.03 3.59 -6.36
N LEU A 105 16.71 3.09 -7.40
CA LEU A 105 18.13 3.42 -7.65
C LEU A 105 18.32 4.92 -7.87
N PHE A 106 17.45 5.55 -8.65
CA PHE A 106 17.51 6.98 -8.93
C PHE A 106 17.28 7.82 -7.67
N GLY A 107 16.30 7.45 -6.85
CA GLY A 107 16.02 8.09 -5.55
C GLY A 107 17.22 8.00 -4.60
N MET A 108 17.87 6.83 -4.51
CA MET A 108 19.09 6.64 -3.72
C MET A 108 20.27 7.48 -4.26
N ALA A 109 20.46 7.52 -5.58
CA ALA A 109 21.50 8.33 -6.21
C ALA A 109 21.25 9.81 -5.97
N LEU A 110 20.02 10.28 -6.16
CA LEU A 110 19.61 11.67 -5.91
C LEU A 110 19.88 12.08 -4.48
N ASN A 111 19.54 11.21 -3.53
CA ASN A 111 19.83 11.44 -2.13
C ASN A 111 21.32 11.59 -1.84
N LYS A 112 22.14 10.66 -2.37
CA LYS A 112 23.59 10.67 -2.17
C LYS A 112 24.26 11.90 -2.78
N THR A 113 23.70 12.45 -3.86
CA THR A 113 24.23 13.61 -4.58
C THR A 113 23.56 14.94 -4.20
N ASN A 114 22.62 14.92 -3.28
CA ASN A 114 21.80 16.10 -2.93
C ASN A 114 22.65 17.33 -2.50
N HIS A 115 23.79 17.08 -1.82
CA HIS A 115 24.75 18.12 -1.44
C HIS A 115 25.49 18.75 -2.63
N LEU A 116 25.57 18.05 -3.77
CA LEU A 116 26.19 18.54 -5.01
C LEU A 116 25.17 19.22 -5.93
N THR A 117 23.91 18.79 -5.84
CA THR A 117 22.83 19.19 -6.76
C THR A 117 21.93 20.29 -6.20
N GLY A 118 22.29 20.92 -5.09
CA GLY A 118 21.57 22.07 -4.54
C GLY A 118 20.12 21.77 -4.18
N ASN A 119 19.87 20.65 -3.51
CA ASN A 119 18.52 20.20 -3.11
C ASN A 119 17.60 19.85 -4.32
N PHE A 120 18.15 19.25 -5.35
CA PHE A 120 17.39 18.82 -6.52
C PHE A 120 16.26 17.82 -6.18
N SER A 121 16.36 17.12 -5.05
CA SER A 121 15.28 16.29 -4.47
C SER A 121 13.97 17.06 -4.30
N ASN A 122 14.02 18.36 -3.95
CA ASN A 122 12.83 19.21 -3.82
C ASN A 122 12.09 19.41 -5.15
N ALA A 123 12.80 19.32 -6.30
CA ALA A 123 12.16 19.37 -7.61
C ALA A 123 11.28 18.14 -7.84
N PHE A 124 11.74 16.95 -7.43
CA PHE A 124 10.96 15.71 -7.52
C PHE A 124 9.76 15.72 -6.57
N GLU A 125 9.89 16.27 -5.37
CA GLU A 125 8.78 16.46 -4.44
C GLU A 125 7.70 17.39 -5.04
N LYS A 126 8.10 18.50 -5.64
CA LYS A 126 7.19 19.43 -6.33
C LYS A 126 6.51 18.76 -7.53
N LEU A 127 7.26 18.00 -8.34
CA LEU A 127 6.68 17.24 -9.46
C LEU A 127 5.70 16.18 -8.97
N ASN A 128 6.03 15.45 -7.91
CA ASN A 128 5.11 14.50 -7.29
C ASN A 128 3.81 15.20 -6.86
N THR A 129 3.90 16.38 -6.24
CA THR A 129 2.73 17.18 -5.85
C THR A 129 1.85 17.55 -7.07
N VAL A 130 2.48 17.94 -8.20
CA VAL A 130 1.75 18.23 -9.45
C VAL A 130 1.04 16.98 -9.98
N PHE A 131 1.73 15.83 -10.04
CA PHE A 131 1.11 14.58 -10.50
C PHE A 131 0.00 14.11 -9.56
N MET A 132 0.17 14.31 -8.25
CA MET A 132 -0.88 14.04 -7.27
C MET A 132 -2.11 14.90 -7.51
N GLN A 133 -1.93 16.19 -7.79
CA GLN A 133 -3.05 17.07 -8.11
C GLN A 133 -3.77 16.64 -9.40
N LEU A 134 -3.03 16.20 -10.43
CA LEU A 134 -3.62 15.62 -11.65
C LEU A 134 -4.46 14.37 -11.33
N VAL A 135 -3.97 13.50 -10.44
CA VAL A 135 -4.72 12.32 -9.98
C VAL A 135 -6.01 12.74 -9.29
N ILE A 136 -5.97 13.71 -8.36
CA ILE A 136 -7.15 14.21 -7.66
C ILE A 136 -8.18 14.79 -8.66
N MET A 137 -7.72 15.55 -9.66
CA MET A 137 -8.59 16.07 -10.70
C MET A 137 -9.30 14.96 -11.48
N ILE A 138 -8.60 13.89 -11.84
CA ILE A 138 -9.18 12.75 -12.56
C ILE A 138 -10.14 11.97 -11.64
N ILE A 139 -9.75 11.72 -10.38
CA ILE A 139 -10.61 11.03 -9.40
C ILE A 139 -11.91 11.81 -9.13
N SER A 140 -11.93 13.13 -9.30
CA SER A 140 -13.16 13.89 -9.15
C SER A 140 -14.26 13.47 -10.14
N PHE A 141 -13.89 12.87 -11.27
CA PHE A 141 -14.82 12.27 -12.24
C PHE A 141 -15.15 10.80 -11.93
N ALA A 142 -14.50 10.17 -10.95
CA ALA A 142 -14.71 8.77 -10.61
C ALA A 142 -16.19 8.42 -10.33
N PRO A 143 -17.01 9.26 -9.65
CA PRO A 143 -18.42 8.94 -9.42
C PRO A 143 -19.19 8.68 -10.72
N ILE A 144 -18.90 9.43 -11.77
CA ILE A 144 -19.53 9.24 -13.10
C ILE A 144 -19.06 7.92 -13.71
N GLY A 145 -17.74 7.66 -13.69
CA GLY A 145 -17.17 6.43 -14.19
C GLY A 145 -17.70 5.19 -13.44
N VAL A 146 -17.76 5.26 -12.12
CA VAL A 146 -18.30 4.19 -11.26
C VAL A 146 -19.78 3.94 -11.58
N PHE A 147 -20.58 4.98 -11.70
CA PHE A 147 -22.00 4.85 -12.08
C PHE A 147 -22.16 4.14 -13.42
N CYS A 148 -21.40 4.54 -14.44
CA CYS A 148 -21.42 3.90 -15.76
C CYS A 148 -20.98 2.45 -15.72
N LEU A 149 -19.89 2.14 -15.00
CA LEU A 149 -19.37 0.78 -14.87
C LEU A 149 -20.33 -0.15 -14.11
N ILE A 150 -20.87 0.30 -12.98
CA ILE A 150 -21.88 -0.47 -12.24
C ILE A 150 -23.13 -0.65 -13.07
N GLY A 151 -23.62 0.41 -13.76
CA GLY A 151 -24.76 0.32 -14.64
C GLY A 151 -24.55 -0.72 -15.76
N LYS A 152 -23.37 -0.75 -16.37
CA LYS A 152 -22.99 -1.76 -17.35
C LYS A 152 -23.06 -3.16 -16.72
N PHE A 153 -22.44 -3.39 -15.56
CA PHE A 153 -22.46 -4.69 -14.89
C PHE A 153 -23.87 -5.15 -14.54
N VAL A 154 -24.71 -4.26 -14.00
CA VAL A 154 -26.11 -4.62 -13.66
C VAL A 154 -26.91 -5.00 -14.90
N ILE A 155 -26.67 -4.33 -16.03
CA ILE A 155 -27.37 -4.63 -17.30
C ILE A 155 -26.87 -5.96 -17.90
N THR A 156 -25.56 -6.24 -17.82
CA THR A 156 -24.95 -7.43 -18.47
C THR A 156 -25.03 -8.67 -17.61
N ASP A 157 -24.85 -8.53 -16.29
CA ASP A 157 -24.61 -9.63 -15.35
C ASP A 157 -25.67 -9.72 -14.25
N GLY A 158 -26.61 -8.75 -14.19
CA GLY A 158 -27.69 -8.72 -13.21
C GLY A 158 -27.26 -8.23 -11.82
N LEU A 159 -28.11 -8.48 -10.82
CA LEU A 159 -27.87 -8.02 -9.45
C LEU A 159 -26.96 -8.96 -8.64
N ASP A 160 -26.62 -10.14 -9.14
CA ASP A 160 -25.82 -11.14 -8.44
C ASP A 160 -24.40 -10.64 -8.13
N ILE A 161 -23.90 -9.67 -8.92
CA ILE A 161 -22.63 -9.01 -8.71
C ILE A 161 -22.52 -8.36 -7.31
N PHE A 162 -23.62 -7.89 -6.74
CA PHE A 162 -23.63 -7.30 -5.40
C PHE A 162 -23.40 -8.34 -4.30
N GLN A 163 -23.84 -9.57 -4.51
CA GLN A 163 -23.59 -10.65 -3.55
C GLN A 163 -22.10 -11.01 -3.53
N GLU A 164 -21.46 -11.08 -4.68
CA GLU A 164 -20.01 -11.34 -4.75
C GLU A 164 -19.19 -10.15 -4.22
N ALA A 165 -19.57 -8.93 -4.56
CA ALA A 165 -18.96 -7.74 -3.98
C ALA A 165 -19.08 -7.70 -2.45
N PHE A 166 -20.20 -8.17 -1.90
CA PHE A 166 -20.40 -8.27 -0.45
C PHE A 166 -19.45 -9.28 0.20
N LYS A 167 -19.25 -10.46 -0.41
CA LYS A 167 -18.25 -11.44 0.06
C LYS A 167 -16.86 -10.84 0.09
N TYR A 168 -16.46 -10.17 -0.99
CA TYR A 168 -15.19 -9.46 -1.06
C TYR A 168 -15.04 -8.44 0.07
N VAL A 169 -16.05 -7.60 0.32
CA VAL A 169 -16.03 -6.57 1.37
C VAL A 169 -15.88 -7.20 2.75
N VAL A 170 -16.66 -8.22 3.06
CA VAL A 170 -16.62 -8.90 4.37
C VAL A 170 -15.25 -9.54 4.61
N LEU A 171 -14.70 -10.24 3.62
CA LEU A 171 -13.39 -10.88 3.74
C LEU A 171 -12.28 -9.84 3.87
N LEU A 172 -12.33 -8.76 3.09
CA LEU A 172 -11.34 -7.69 3.17
C LEU A 172 -11.34 -7.04 4.56
N ILE A 173 -12.52 -6.71 5.11
CA ILE A 173 -12.64 -6.16 6.47
C ILE A 173 -12.11 -7.14 7.50
N ALA A 174 -12.43 -8.43 7.37
CA ALA A 174 -11.94 -9.47 8.30
C ALA A 174 -10.41 -9.55 8.29
N VAL A 175 -9.78 -9.52 7.10
CA VAL A 175 -8.31 -9.55 6.97
C VAL A 175 -7.68 -8.26 7.53
N LEU A 176 -8.26 -7.10 7.27
CA LEU A 176 -7.80 -5.82 7.82
C LEU A 176 -7.82 -5.82 9.35
N ILE A 177 -8.92 -6.26 9.96
CA ILE A 177 -9.06 -6.37 11.42
C ILE A 177 -8.08 -7.41 11.97
N PHE A 178 -7.97 -8.57 11.33
CA PHE A 178 -7.03 -9.61 11.73
C PHE A 178 -5.59 -9.09 11.69
N HIS A 179 -5.18 -8.45 10.61
CA HIS A 179 -3.84 -7.89 10.48
C HIS A 179 -3.56 -6.84 11.57
N ALA A 180 -4.49 -5.90 11.76
CA ALA A 180 -4.34 -4.89 12.80
C ALA A 180 -4.25 -5.50 14.21
N LEU A 181 -5.15 -6.43 14.57
CA LEU A 181 -5.23 -6.97 15.94
C LEU A 181 -4.23 -8.09 16.21
N VAL A 182 -3.87 -8.89 15.21
CA VAL A 182 -3.00 -10.06 15.40
C VAL A 182 -1.57 -9.74 14.98
N THR A 183 -1.36 -9.28 13.74
CA THR A 183 0.00 -9.07 13.22
C THR A 183 0.73 -7.98 14.00
N TYR A 184 0.15 -6.80 14.16
CA TYR A 184 0.81 -5.73 14.93
C TYR A 184 0.96 -6.07 16.40
N SER A 185 -0.02 -6.78 17.00
CA SER A 185 0.11 -7.25 18.37
C SER A 185 1.23 -8.25 18.55
N LEU A 186 1.39 -9.17 17.60
CA LEU A 186 2.47 -10.16 17.61
C LEU A 186 3.83 -9.47 17.49
N PHE A 187 3.97 -8.51 16.57
CA PHE A 187 5.20 -7.71 16.41
C PHE A 187 5.52 -6.92 17.69
N LEU A 188 4.54 -6.21 18.25
CA LEU A 188 4.73 -5.50 19.52
C LEU A 188 5.15 -6.46 20.65
N LYS A 189 4.54 -7.64 20.75
CA LYS A 189 4.86 -8.63 21.79
C LYS A 189 6.23 -9.25 21.61
N ILE A 190 6.64 -9.54 20.37
CA ILE A 190 7.94 -10.17 20.05
C ILE A 190 9.08 -9.18 20.26
N PHE A 191 8.94 -7.95 19.77
CA PHE A 191 10.01 -6.97 19.74
C PHE A 191 10.03 -6.02 20.94
N THR A 192 8.94 -5.96 21.72
CA THR A 192 8.82 -5.10 22.90
C THR A 192 8.09 -5.87 24.01
N ASN A 193 8.15 -5.38 25.24
CA ASN A 193 7.35 -5.89 26.35
C ASN A 193 6.16 -4.97 26.66
N LEU A 194 5.59 -4.31 25.64
CA LEU A 194 4.49 -3.38 25.81
C LEU A 194 3.14 -4.10 25.95
N SER A 195 2.25 -3.50 26.72
CA SER A 195 0.85 -3.97 26.83
C SER A 195 0.07 -3.69 25.56
N ILE A 196 -0.39 -4.73 24.88
CA ILE A 196 -1.19 -4.64 23.66
C ILE A 196 -2.47 -3.85 23.91
N THR A 197 -3.17 -4.15 25.01
CA THR A 197 -4.43 -3.47 25.37
C THR A 197 -4.21 -1.97 25.59
N THR A 198 -3.13 -1.58 26.27
CA THR A 198 -2.77 -0.18 26.46
C THR A 198 -2.47 0.51 25.15
N PHE A 199 -1.74 -0.15 24.24
CA PHE A 199 -1.44 0.38 22.91
C PHE A 199 -2.72 0.73 22.14
N TYR A 200 -3.65 -0.23 21.97
CA TYR A 200 -4.89 0.04 21.22
C TYR A 200 -5.81 1.06 21.92
N LYS A 201 -5.84 1.06 23.24
CA LYS A 201 -6.61 2.08 24.00
C LYS A 201 -6.13 3.49 23.67
N LYS A 202 -4.81 3.70 23.60
CA LYS A 202 -4.20 5.00 23.29
C LYS A 202 -4.30 5.35 21.80
N MET A 203 -4.27 4.35 20.93
CA MET A 203 -4.40 4.55 19.47
C MET A 203 -5.83 4.82 19.00
N LYS A 204 -6.84 4.69 19.87
CA LYS A 204 -8.26 4.82 19.49
C LYS A 204 -8.56 6.15 18.79
N GLU A 205 -8.11 7.28 19.33
CA GLU A 205 -8.36 8.59 18.74
C GLU A 205 -7.69 8.76 17.38
N VAL A 206 -6.46 8.28 17.24
CA VAL A 206 -5.71 8.29 15.97
C VAL A 206 -6.44 7.45 14.92
N ALA A 207 -6.88 6.24 15.28
CA ALA A 207 -7.60 5.35 14.38
C ALA A 207 -8.93 5.96 13.90
N ILE A 208 -9.70 6.60 14.79
CA ILE A 208 -10.94 7.31 14.45
C ILE A 208 -10.66 8.49 13.52
N PHE A 209 -9.62 9.27 13.79
CA PHE A 209 -9.25 10.40 12.94
C PHE A 209 -8.81 9.92 11.54
N ALA A 210 -7.99 8.88 11.46
CA ALA A 210 -7.57 8.25 10.22
C ALA A 210 -8.77 7.71 9.43
N PHE A 211 -9.70 7.04 10.10
CA PHE A 211 -10.96 6.58 9.53
C PHE A 211 -11.76 7.73 8.91
N SER A 212 -11.86 8.87 9.60
CA SER A 212 -12.64 10.02 9.13
C SER A 212 -12.01 10.72 7.93
N THR A 213 -10.67 10.78 7.88
CA THR A 213 -9.95 11.50 6.82
C THR A 213 -9.63 10.65 5.60
N SER A 214 -9.51 9.32 5.76
CA SER A 214 -8.97 8.40 4.76
C SER A 214 -7.59 8.86 4.23
N SER A 215 -6.79 9.55 5.05
CA SER A 215 -5.49 10.08 4.66
C SER A 215 -4.47 9.92 5.77
N SER A 216 -3.48 9.05 5.56
CA SER A 216 -2.36 8.89 6.50
C SER A 216 -1.60 10.21 6.67
N ALA A 217 -1.41 10.98 5.59
CA ALA A 217 -0.73 12.27 5.63
C ALA A 217 -1.47 13.30 6.49
N ALA A 218 -2.79 13.41 6.36
CA ALA A 218 -3.61 14.28 7.19
C ALA A 218 -3.60 13.86 8.66
N THR A 219 -3.35 12.57 8.96
CA THR A 219 -3.33 12.01 10.31
C THR A 219 -1.97 12.19 11.00
N ILE A 220 -0.87 12.50 10.28
CA ILE A 220 0.48 12.64 10.84
C ILE A 220 0.51 13.49 12.13
N PRO A 221 -0.08 14.70 12.20
CA PRO A 221 0.01 15.52 13.41
C PRO A 221 -0.61 14.86 14.64
N VAL A 222 -1.75 14.16 14.46
CA VAL A 222 -2.45 13.46 15.54
C VAL A 222 -1.65 12.23 15.97
N THR A 223 -1.12 11.47 15.01
CA THR A 223 -0.27 10.31 15.28
C THR A 223 1.00 10.71 16.03
N LEU A 224 1.69 11.77 15.59
CA LEU A 224 2.88 12.29 16.27
C LEU A 224 2.60 12.68 17.72
N LYS A 225 1.49 13.40 17.97
CA LYS A 225 1.09 13.80 19.32
C LYS A 225 0.88 12.59 20.22
N THR A 226 0.11 11.60 19.77
CA THR A 226 -0.19 10.39 20.54
C THR A 226 1.07 9.53 20.76
N VAL A 227 1.88 9.33 19.72
CA VAL A 227 3.09 8.52 19.80
C VAL A 227 4.12 9.13 20.75
N GLN A 228 4.28 10.45 20.77
CA GLN A 228 5.20 11.15 21.67
C GLN A 228 4.66 11.25 23.10
N ASN A 229 3.44 11.73 23.27
CA ASN A 229 2.92 12.12 24.57
C ASN A 229 2.25 10.98 25.34
N ASP A 230 1.66 10.00 24.62
CA ASP A 230 0.91 8.92 25.25
C ASP A 230 1.67 7.60 25.16
N LEU A 231 2.32 7.30 24.02
CA LEU A 231 3.09 6.07 23.86
C LEU A 231 4.56 6.19 24.31
N GLY A 232 5.05 7.40 24.57
CA GLY A 232 6.39 7.64 25.12
C GLY A 232 7.54 7.47 24.14
N VAL A 233 7.28 7.53 22.82
CA VAL A 233 8.32 7.45 21.79
C VAL A 233 9.08 8.78 21.70
N ASN A 234 10.41 8.72 21.73
CA ASN A 234 11.27 9.90 21.60
C ASN A 234 10.97 10.67 20.30
N LYS A 235 11.02 12.01 20.38
CA LYS A 235 10.74 12.90 19.27
C LYS A 235 11.60 12.63 18.03
N ASN A 236 12.88 12.31 18.21
CA ASN A 236 13.78 12.04 17.08
C ASN A 236 13.36 10.79 16.28
N VAL A 237 12.87 9.74 16.97
CA VAL A 237 12.36 8.52 16.33
C VAL A 237 11.02 8.81 15.67
N SER A 238 10.07 9.37 16.41
CA SER A 238 8.70 9.59 15.90
C SER A 238 8.66 10.55 14.72
N SER A 239 9.44 11.64 14.75
CA SER A 239 9.51 12.61 13.66
C SER A 239 10.10 12.05 12.37
N PHE A 240 10.78 10.91 12.43
CA PHE A 240 11.24 10.17 11.26
C PHE A 240 10.27 9.04 10.88
N VAL A 241 9.96 8.15 11.83
CA VAL A 241 9.18 6.94 11.56
C VAL A 241 7.77 7.25 11.06
N ILE A 242 7.05 8.17 11.71
CA ILE A 242 5.65 8.44 11.37
C ILE A 242 5.47 9.06 9.97
N PRO A 243 6.21 10.12 9.55
CA PRO A 243 6.09 10.63 8.18
C PRO A 243 6.54 9.63 7.12
N VAL A 244 7.59 8.84 7.39
CA VAL A 244 8.04 7.76 6.50
C VAL A 244 6.97 6.67 6.38
N GLY A 245 6.36 6.27 7.51
CA GLY A 245 5.28 5.29 7.54
C GLY A 245 4.09 5.74 6.72
N ALA A 246 3.66 6.97 6.87
CA ALA A 246 2.53 7.52 6.10
C ALA A 246 2.68 7.35 4.57
N THR A 247 3.90 7.15 4.06
CA THR A 247 4.19 6.98 2.62
C THR A 247 4.67 5.59 2.23
N ILE A 248 5.25 4.82 3.15
CA ILE A 248 5.84 3.50 2.87
C ILE A 248 4.98 2.37 3.46
N ASN A 249 4.42 2.59 4.64
CA ASN A 249 3.64 1.58 5.35
C ASN A 249 2.17 1.62 4.91
N MET A 250 1.86 0.90 3.86
CA MET A 250 0.52 0.84 3.27
C MET A 250 -0.08 -0.57 3.39
N ASP A 251 0.02 -1.19 4.58
CA ASP A 251 -0.42 -2.57 4.84
C ASP A 251 -1.89 -2.81 4.48
N GLY A 252 -2.78 -1.89 4.87
CA GLY A 252 -4.19 -1.97 4.50
C GLY A 252 -4.42 -1.86 2.99
N THR A 253 -3.62 -1.06 2.29
CA THR A 253 -3.66 -0.95 0.83
C THR A 253 -3.15 -2.23 0.17
N ALA A 254 -2.06 -2.81 0.66
CA ALA A 254 -1.52 -4.07 0.16
C ALA A 254 -2.49 -5.25 0.38
N ILE A 255 -3.20 -5.29 1.51
CA ILE A 255 -4.28 -6.25 1.76
C ILE A 255 -5.38 -6.11 0.69
N MET A 256 -5.81 -4.90 0.39
CA MET A 256 -6.80 -4.65 -0.65
C MET A 256 -6.29 -5.08 -2.02
N GLN A 257 -5.06 -4.74 -2.38
CA GLN A 257 -4.46 -5.13 -3.66
C GLN A 257 -4.40 -6.65 -3.82
N GLY A 258 -3.95 -7.38 -2.79
CA GLY A 258 -3.92 -8.84 -2.81
C GLY A 258 -5.32 -9.45 -2.94
N MET A 259 -6.28 -9.00 -2.11
CA MET A 259 -7.65 -9.51 -2.13
C MET A 259 -8.36 -9.20 -3.44
N ALA A 260 -8.22 -7.97 -3.97
CA ALA A 260 -8.84 -7.55 -5.23
C ALA A 260 -8.25 -8.31 -6.42
N THR A 261 -6.95 -8.58 -6.42
CA THR A 261 -6.29 -9.35 -7.48
C THR A 261 -6.85 -10.77 -7.55
N VAL A 262 -6.97 -11.45 -6.39
CA VAL A 262 -7.55 -12.80 -6.33
C VAL A 262 -9.03 -12.78 -6.71
N PHE A 263 -9.78 -11.82 -6.20
CA PHE A 263 -11.20 -11.67 -6.51
C PHE A 263 -11.44 -11.49 -8.01
N ILE A 264 -10.71 -10.59 -8.65
CA ILE A 264 -10.85 -10.31 -10.09
C ILE A 264 -10.37 -11.51 -10.94
N ALA A 265 -9.27 -12.18 -10.54
CA ALA A 265 -8.82 -13.39 -11.21
C ALA A 265 -9.89 -14.48 -11.18
N GLN A 266 -10.49 -14.74 -10.01
CA GLN A 266 -11.56 -15.73 -9.83
C GLN A 266 -12.81 -15.40 -10.64
N MET A 267 -13.23 -14.11 -10.66
CA MET A 267 -14.35 -13.64 -11.47
C MET A 267 -14.12 -13.86 -12.98
N SER A 268 -12.87 -13.80 -13.39
CA SER A 268 -12.46 -14.00 -14.79
C SER A 268 -12.19 -15.48 -15.13
N GLY A 269 -12.42 -16.40 -14.19
CA GLY A 269 -12.11 -17.82 -14.39
C GLY A 269 -10.62 -18.13 -14.47
N ILE A 270 -9.77 -17.27 -13.90
CA ILE A 270 -8.32 -17.37 -13.96
C ILE A 270 -7.79 -17.91 -12.62
N ASP A 271 -7.12 -19.05 -12.65
CA ASP A 271 -6.41 -19.60 -11.50
C ASP A 271 -4.96 -19.10 -11.49
N LEU A 272 -4.61 -18.33 -10.48
CA LEU A 272 -3.26 -17.83 -10.28
C LEU A 272 -2.34 -18.97 -9.81
N THR A 273 -1.17 -19.07 -10.42
CA THR A 273 -0.11 -20.02 -10.01
C THR A 273 0.60 -19.50 -8.75
N LEU A 274 1.31 -20.39 -8.04
CA LEU A 274 2.12 -20.00 -6.87
C LEU A 274 3.15 -18.90 -7.22
N ILE A 275 3.74 -18.97 -8.42
CA ILE A 275 4.69 -17.97 -8.90
C ILE A 275 4.01 -16.61 -9.04
N GLN A 276 2.81 -16.57 -9.60
CA GLN A 276 2.03 -15.34 -9.73
C GLN A 276 1.63 -14.77 -8.36
N TYR A 277 1.29 -15.61 -7.37
CA TYR A 277 1.08 -15.15 -6.00
C TYR A 277 2.33 -14.46 -5.42
N ILE A 278 3.51 -15.04 -5.61
CA ILE A 278 4.78 -14.43 -5.17
C ILE A 278 5.02 -13.10 -5.89
N GLN A 279 4.75 -13.05 -7.19
CA GLN A 279 4.87 -11.82 -7.98
C GLN A 279 3.91 -10.72 -7.49
N VAL A 280 2.66 -11.09 -7.14
CA VAL A 280 1.71 -10.15 -6.53
C VAL A 280 2.24 -9.61 -5.21
N VAL A 281 2.82 -10.47 -4.34
CA VAL A 281 3.43 -10.01 -3.08
C VAL A 281 4.52 -8.99 -3.34
N ILE A 282 5.47 -9.31 -4.21
CA ILE A 282 6.59 -8.42 -4.54
C ILE A 282 6.06 -7.10 -5.10
N LEU A 283 5.14 -7.15 -6.05
CA LEU A 283 4.62 -5.96 -6.72
C LEU A 283 3.79 -5.10 -5.76
N ALA A 284 2.96 -5.70 -4.90
CA ALA A 284 2.18 -4.97 -3.90
C ALA A 284 3.09 -4.28 -2.86
N VAL A 285 4.12 -4.99 -2.35
CA VAL A 285 5.11 -4.40 -1.42
C VAL A 285 5.83 -3.23 -2.07
N VAL A 286 6.23 -3.36 -3.31
CA VAL A 286 6.96 -2.31 -4.00
C VAL A 286 6.07 -1.13 -4.38
N THR A 287 4.86 -1.38 -4.86
CA THR A 287 3.90 -0.31 -5.17
C THR A 287 3.38 0.40 -3.92
N SER A 288 3.37 -0.28 -2.76
CA SER A 288 3.01 0.35 -1.49
C SER A 288 3.95 1.50 -1.13
N ILE A 289 5.26 1.37 -1.42
CA ILE A 289 6.26 2.42 -1.17
C ILE A 289 5.97 3.70 -1.97
N GLY A 290 5.35 3.57 -3.14
CA GLY A 290 5.02 4.71 -4.01
C GLY A 290 3.57 5.16 -3.93
N THR A 291 2.76 4.53 -3.09
CA THR A 291 1.35 4.91 -2.96
C THR A 291 1.25 6.21 -2.16
N ALA A 292 0.55 7.17 -2.72
CA ALA A 292 0.36 8.45 -2.03
C ALA A 292 -0.58 8.29 -0.81
N ALA A 293 -0.30 9.03 0.24
CA ALA A 293 -1.04 9.01 1.49
C ALA A 293 -2.38 9.79 1.44
N VAL A 294 -3.09 9.70 0.31
CA VAL A 294 -4.37 10.38 0.03
C VAL A 294 -5.48 9.37 -0.29
N PRO A 295 -6.75 9.78 -0.14
CA PRO A 295 -7.88 8.87 -0.38
C PRO A 295 -7.86 8.21 -1.77
N SER A 296 -8.21 6.92 -1.82
CA SER A 296 -8.32 6.08 -3.03
C SER A 296 -7.02 5.91 -3.84
N ALA A 297 -5.86 6.32 -3.33
CA ALA A 297 -4.59 6.13 -4.05
C ALA A 297 -4.24 4.64 -4.26
N GLY A 298 -4.68 3.78 -3.35
CA GLY A 298 -4.47 2.33 -3.46
C GLY A 298 -5.14 1.68 -4.67
N THR A 299 -6.27 2.19 -5.13
CA THR A 299 -6.96 1.66 -6.32
C THR A 299 -6.22 2.00 -7.61
N ILE A 300 -5.46 3.11 -7.63
CA ILE A 300 -4.61 3.46 -8.77
C ILE A 300 -3.45 2.47 -8.88
N THR A 301 -2.83 2.13 -7.77
CA THR A 301 -1.73 1.17 -7.75
C THR A 301 -2.20 -0.28 -7.97
N LEU A 302 -3.45 -0.61 -7.66
CA LEU A 302 -4.08 -1.88 -8.04
C LEU A 302 -4.09 -2.07 -9.57
N VAL A 303 -4.34 -1.00 -10.36
CA VAL A 303 -4.29 -1.08 -11.83
C VAL A 303 -2.95 -1.63 -12.32
N ILE A 304 -1.86 -1.28 -11.66
CA ILE A 304 -0.51 -1.76 -11.99
C ILE A 304 -0.44 -3.29 -11.88
N ILE A 305 -0.96 -3.81 -10.76
CA ILE A 305 -0.95 -5.25 -10.51
C ILE A 305 -1.82 -5.97 -11.54
N LEU A 306 -3.04 -5.48 -11.78
CA LEU A 306 -3.95 -6.09 -12.74
C LEU A 306 -3.39 -6.11 -14.16
N GLN A 307 -2.76 -5.01 -14.59
CA GLN A 307 -2.11 -4.92 -15.91
C GLN A 307 -0.95 -5.91 -16.05
N GLN A 308 -0.13 -6.08 -15.00
CA GLN A 308 0.98 -7.03 -15.01
C GLN A 308 0.52 -8.47 -15.24
N PHE A 309 -0.67 -8.83 -14.75
CA PHE A 309 -1.23 -10.16 -14.90
C PHE A 309 -2.27 -10.27 -16.01
N GLY A 310 -2.46 -9.23 -16.83
CA GLY A 310 -3.46 -9.22 -17.90
C GLY A 310 -4.90 -9.37 -17.39
N LEU A 311 -5.17 -9.01 -16.13
CA LEU A 311 -6.50 -9.08 -15.56
C LEU A 311 -7.39 -7.92 -16.06
N PRO A 312 -8.70 -8.14 -16.22
CA PRO A 312 -9.60 -7.15 -16.79
C PRO A 312 -9.72 -5.91 -15.88
N LEU A 313 -9.38 -4.75 -16.43
CA LEU A 313 -9.42 -3.48 -15.69
C LEU A 313 -10.85 -3.00 -15.44
N GLU A 314 -11.82 -3.44 -16.24
CA GLU A 314 -13.24 -3.10 -16.09
C GLU A 314 -13.75 -3.53 -14.70
N ALA A 315 -13.28 -4.66 -14.17
CA ALA A 315 -13.66 -5.18 -12.86
C ALA A 315 -13.28 -4.25 -11.68
N ILE A 316 -12.36 -3.28 -11.89
CA ILE A 316 -12.05 -2.25 -10.90
C ILE A 316 -13.29 -1.43 -10.53
N GLY A 317 -14.26 -1.30 -11.43
CA GLY A 317 -15.51 -0.60 -11.14
C GLY A 317 -16.25 -1.17 -9.92
N ILE A 318 -16.21 -2.48 -9.72
CA ILE A 318 -16.81 -3.16 -8.56
C ILE A 318 -16.06 -2.77 -7.27
N ILE A 319 -14.73 -2.78 -7.34
CA ILE A 319 -13.87 -2.39 -6.21
C ILE A 319 -14.10 -0.93 -5.84
N LEU A 320 -14.13 -0.02 -6.82
CA LEU A 320 -14.36 1.41 -6.62
C LEU A 320 -15.73 1.72 -5.99
N ALA A 321 -16.75 0.91 -6.30
CA ALA A 321 -18.08 1.09 -5.74
C ALA A 321 -18.12 1.00 -4.21
N VAL A 322 -17.26 0.16 -3.63
CA VAL A 322 -17.20 -0.11 -2.19
C VAL A 322 -15.95 0.51 -1.54
N ASP A 323 -15.03 1.08 -2.35
CA ASP A 323 -13.71 1.51 -1.93
C ASP A 323 -13.74 2.56 -0.82
N ARG A 324 -14.70 3.49 -0.86
CA ARG A 324 -14.71 4.62 0.09
C ARG A 324 -14.72 4.18 1.55
N ILE A 325 -15.58 3.24 1.93
CA ILE A 325 -15.68 2.74 3.30
C ILE A 325 -14.45 1.88 3.63
N LEU A 326 -14.01 1.08 2.68
CA LEU A 326 -12.83 0.23 2.85
C LEU A 326 -11.56 1.04 3.02
N ASP A 327 -11.43 2.16 2.32
CA ASP A 327 -10.29 3.08 2.42
C ASP A 327 -10.20 3.74 3.80
N MET A 328 -11.34 4.08 4.42
CA MET A 328 -11.39 4.57 5.80
C MET A 328 -10.80 3.55 6.79
N ILE A 329 -11.16 2.27 6.64
CA ILE A 329 -10.65 1.18 7.48
C ILE A 329 -9.16 0.94 7.19
N ARG A 330 -8.76 0.87 5.91
CA ARG A 330 -7.37 0.68 5.49
C ARG A 330 -6.46 1.74 6.07
N THR A 331 -6.88 3.01 6.02
CA THR A 331 -6.11 4.12 6.57
C THR A 331 -5.91 3.97 8.08
N SER A 332 -6.95 3.55 8.82
CA SER A 332 -6.83 3.28 10.25
C SER A 332 -5.82 2.16 10.55
N VAL A 333 -5.78 1.11 9.71
CA VAL A 333 -4.80 0.03 9.81
C VAL A 333 -3.38 0.56 9.56
N ASN A 334 -3.17 1.33 8.48
CA ASN A 334 -1.87 1.88 8.12
C ASN A 334 -1.28 2.71 9.26
N VAL A 335 -2.02 3.70 9.79
CA VAL A 335 -1.50 4.57 10.86
C VAL A 335 -1.30 3.83 12.18
N THR A 336 -2.05 2.77 12.43
CA THR A 336 -1.83 1.90 13.60
C THR A 336 -0.51 1.14 13.45
N GLY A 337 -0.19 0.66 12.26
CA GLY A 337 1.10 0.06 11.93
C GLY A 337 2.25 1.05 12.09
N ASP A 338 2.09 2.29 11.64
CA ASP A 338 3.10 3.35 11.82
C ASP A 338 3.47 3.54 13.29
N ALA A 339 2.47 3.60 14.16
CA ALA A 339 2.67 3.76 15.60
C ALA A 339 3.29 2.51 16.25
N ALA A 340 2.88 1.31 15.81
CA ALA A 340 3.46 0.05 16.29
C ALA A 340 4.96 -0.03 15.95
N VAL A 341 5.32 0.25 14.71
CA VAL A 341 6.72 0.29 14.27
C VAL A 341 7.51 1.38 15.00
N ALA A 342 6.94 2.57 15.23
CA ALA A 342 7.58 3.62 16.00
C ALA A 342 7.92 3.16 17.44
N CYS A 343 6.99 2.46 18.09
CA CYS A 343 7.24 1.88 19.42
C CYS A 343 8.36 0.81 19.39
N ILE A 344 8.34 -0.08 18.39
CA ILE A 344 9.34 -1.15 18.25
C ILE A 344 10.72 -0.56 18.01
N VAL A 345 10.83 0.38 17.08
CA VAL A 345 12.11 1.05 16.77
C VAL A 345 12.63 1.81 17.99
N ALA A 346 11.77 2.57 18.66
CA ALA A 346 12.16 3.32 19.85
C ALA A 346 12.60 2.42 21.01
N ASP A 347 11.91 1.30 21.25
CA ASP A 347 12.31 0.34 22.30
C ASP A 347 13.65 -0.30 21.97
N SER A 348 13.88 -0.67 20.71
CA SER A 348 15.14 -1.28 20.24
C SER A 348 16.35 -0.34 20.31
N GLU A 349 16.15 0.97 20.34
CA GLU A 349 17.18 1.99 20.45
C GLU A 349 17.26 2.60 21.86
N ASN A 350 16.51 2.06 22.84
CA ASN A 350 16.37 2.60 24.20
C ASN A 350 15.86 4.06 24.25
N LEU A 351 15.02 4.41 23.28
CA LEU A 351 14.42 5.74 23.11
C LEU A 351 12.90 5.73 23.38
N LEU A 352 12.41 4.73 24.13
CA LEU A 352 11.02 4.59 24.55
C LEU A 352 10.88 4.84 26.05
N ASP A 353 10.10 5.85 26.44
CA ASP A 353 9.77 6.08 27.85
C ASP A 353 8.59 5.20 28.29
N LYS A 354 8.91 4.04 28.88
CA LYS A 354 7.91 3.10 29.38
C LYS A 354 7.07 3.63 30.54
N SER A 355 7.48 4.71 31.21
CA SER A 355 6.70 5.32 32.29
C SER A 355 5.51 6.10 31.73
N ILE A 356 5.70 6.79 30.60
CA ILE A 356 4.63 7.46 29.85
C ILE A 356 3.67 6.41 29.29
N PHE A 357 4.20 5.32 28.72
CA PHE A 357 3.37 4.25 28.14
C PHE A 357 2.43 3.61 29.17
N LYS A 358 2.87 3.47 30.43
CA LYS A 358 2.10 2.81 31.50
C LYS A 358 1.02 3.71 32.13
N LYS A 359 1.10 5.01 31.99
CA LYS A 359 0.06 5.97 32.44
C LYS A 359 -1.15 5.90 31.51
#